data_845c0f6fe5937aa086217c931c67e379
#
_entry.id   845c0f6fe5937aa086217c931c67e379
#
_cell.length_a   1.000
_cell.length_b   1.000
_cell.length_c   1.000
_cell.angle_alpha   90.00
_cell.angle_beta   90.00
_cell.angle_gamma   90.00
#
_symmetry.space_group_name_H-M   'P 1'
#
loop_
_entity.id
_entity.type
_entity.pdbx_description
1 polymer ?
#
loop_
_entity_poly.entity_id
_entity_poly.type
_entity_poly.pdbx_seq_one_letter_code
_entity_poly.pdbx_strand_id
1 'polypeptide(L)'
;MYAKNTWEKYKDQLNEVFDYNEGYKHYISKNKTERACVKDSIKLAEEKGFKPLESFDTLKSGDKVYVTNRGKNIALFIIGKKPLTEGMRILGAHIDSPRMDLKQNPLYESEGFTLADTHYYGGIKKYQWVTIPLSLYGVVCKKDGTVVDVVIGEDENDPVVGISDLLIHLSADQLDKKAAKVIEGENLDVTLGNMPLFGEEKDAVKANVLKLLKEKYDIEEENFVSAEIEVVPSGKARDYGLDRSMVAGYGHDDRVCAYTSLTAILDSDVSEYTSCAILVDKEEIGSVGATGAHSLFFENTVAELLLKMGIDSFVQTRLTMSRSKMLSSDVSAGVDPLFVNVNDKKNAAYLGNGIVFNKYTGSRGKSGSNDASAEYVAQVRAVMDNANIHYQTAELGRVDQGGGGTIAYILGNYNMDVIDAGIAVLNMHAPMEIVSKVDVYETYQAYKAFLKDA
;
A
#
# COMPACT_ATOMS: atom_id res chain seq x y z
N MET A 1 0.05 -5.43 29.86
CA MET A 1 -0.50 -6.73 29.39
C MET A 1 0.41 -7.19 28.28
N TYR A 2 0.97 -8.38 28.35
CA TYR A 2 1.85 -8.88 27.28
C TYR A 2 0.98 -9.45 26.15
N ALA A 3 1.35 -9.17 24.91
CA ALA A 3 0.71 -9.74 23.75
C ALA A 3 0.76 -11.28 23.77
N LYS A 4 -0.27 -11.92 23.30
CA LYS A 4 -0.37 -13.39 23.28
C LYS A 4 0.16 -13.90 21.93
N ASN A 5 0.83 -15.05 21.95
CA ASN A 5 1.21 -15.71 20.72
C ASN A 5 -0.05 -16.15 19.94
N THR A 6 -0.24 -15.61 18.75
CA THR A 6 -1.44 -15.85 17.94
C THR A 6 -1.40 -17.20 17.23
N TRP A 7 -0.23 -17.79 17.01
CA TRP A 7 -0.10 -19.15 16.51
C TRP A 7 -0.73 -20.18 17.44
N GLU A 8 -0.65 -19.98 18.76
CA GLU A 8 -1.31 -20.87 19.73
C GLU A 8 -2.85 -20.80 19.62
N LYS A 9 -3.41 -19.65 19.28
CA LYS A 9 -4.84 -19.48 19.04
C LYS A 9 -5.32 -20.33 17.86
N TYR A 10 -4.55 -20.37 16.80
CA TYR A 10 -4.92 -21.00 15.52
C TYR A 10 -4.29 -22.39 15.32
N LYS A 11 -3.71 -23.01 16.36
CA LYS A 11 -3.03 -24.32 16.23
C LYS A 11 -3.88 -25.43 15.60
N ASP A 12 -5.19 -25.38 15.81
CA ASP A 12 -6.15 -26.34 15.26
C ASP A 12 -6.81 -25.85 13.96
N GLN A 13 -6.46 -24.66 13.48
CA GLN A 13 -7.01 -23.98 12.29
C GLN A 13 -5.90 -23.48 11.34
N LEU A 14 -4.74 -24.12 11.35
CA LEU A 14 -3.59 -23.69 10.54
C LEU A 14 -3.91 -23.63 9.04
N ASN A 15 -4.74 -24.53 8.55
CA ASN A 15 -5.14 -24.53 7.14
C ASN A 15 -5.84 -23.23 6.76
N GLU A 16 -6.74 -22.70 7.59
CA GLU A 16 -7.43 -21.44 7.32
C GLU A 16 -6.44 -20.27 7.23
N VAL A 17 -5.45 -20.23 8.14
CA VAL A 17 -4.39 -19.23 8.15
C VAL A 17 -3.55 -19.32 6.86
N PHE A 18 -3.15 -20.53 6.48
CA PHE A 18 -2.30 -20.72 5.29
C PHE A 18 -3.08 -20.46 4.00
N ASP A 19 -4.30 -20.96 3.87
CA ASP A 19 -5.15 -20.77 2.67
C ASP A 19 -5.47 -19.28 2.44
N TYR A 20 -5.79 -18.52 3.48
CA TYR A 20 -5.99 -17.08 3.37
C TYR A 20 -4.73 -16.38 2.84
N ASN A 21 -3.56 -16.77 3.32
CA ASN A 21 -2.29 -16.19 2.90
C ASN A 21 -1.86 -16.63 1.49
N GLU A 22 -2.38 -17.73 0.92
CA GLU A 22 -2.19 -18.02 -0.50
C GLU A 22 -2.89 -16.97 -1.37
N GLY A 23 -4.12 -16.56 -1.00
CA GLY A 23 -4.81 -15.43 -1.63
C GLY A 23 -4.02 -14.12 -1.50
N TYR A 24 -3.50 -13.85 -0.32
CA TYR A 24 -2.66 -12.66 -0.10
C TYR A 24 -1.37 -12.67 -0.92
N LYS A 25 -0.64 -13.79 -0.97
CA LYS A 25 0.57 -13.91 -1.81
C LYS A 25 0.26 -13.68 -3.29
N HIS A 26 -0.87 -14.18 -3.76
CA HIS A 26 -1.31 -13.93 -5.13
C HIS A 26 -1.59 -12.44 -5.36
N TYR A 27 -2.33 -11.80 -4.46
CA TYR A 27 -2.66 -10.38 -4.54
C TYR A 27 -1.43 -9.48 -4.59
N ILE A 28 -0.50 -9.61 -3.64
CA ILE A 28 0.68 -8.75 -3.55
C ILE A 28 1.68 -9.01 -4.70
N SER A 29 1.73 -10.24 -5.22
CA SER A 29 2.56 -10.58 -6.38
C SER A 29 2.10 -9.91 -7.66
N LYS A 30 0.78 -9.79 -7.84
CA LYS A 30 0.15 -9.25 -9.04
C LYS A 30 0.01 -7.72 -8.98
N ASN A 31 -0.26 -7.19 -7.81
CA ASN A 31 -0.66 -5.79 -7.61
C ASN A 31 0.50 -4.98 -7.04
N LYS A 32 1.49 -4.65 -7.88
CA LYS A 32 2.70 -3.95 -7.46
C LYS A 32 2.60 -2.42 -7.54
N THR A 33 1.52 -1.91 -8.12
CA THR A 33 1.25 -0.48 -8.26
C THR A 33 -0.15 -0.15 -7.76
N GLU A 34 -0.40 1.12 -7.41
CA GLU A 34 -1.71 1.58 -6.98
C GLU A 34 -2.79 1.34 -8.05
N ARG A 35 -2.45 1.51 -9.33
CA ARG A 35 -3.38 1.24 -10.46
C ARG A 35 -3.75 -0.24 -10.54
N ALA A 36 -2.78 -1.13 -10.35
CA ALA A 36 -3.04 -2.57 -10.34
C ALA A 36 -3.93 -2.96 -9.15
N CYS A 37 -3.67 -2.39 -7.97
CA CYS A 37 -4.49 -2.60 -6.77
C CYS A 37 -5.94 -2.18 -7.00
N VAL A 38 -6.19 -1.00 -7.57
CA VAL A 38 -7.55 -0.51 -7.84
C VAL A 38 -8.24 -1.40 -8.87
N LYS A 39 -7.56 -1.76 -9.96
CA LYS A 39 -8.12 -2.63 -11.02
C LYS A 39 -8.53 -4.01 -10.49
N ASP A 40 -7.71 -4.60 -9.63
CA ASP A 40 -8.01 -5.91 -9.02
C ASP A 40 -9.11 -5.78 -7.95
N SER A 41 -9.10 -4.69 -7.15
CA SER A 41 -10.13 -4.41 -6.15
C SER A 41 -11.52 -4.26 -6.78
N ILE A 42 -11.64 -3.59 -7.92
CA ILE A 42 -12.91 -3.49 -8.67
C ILE A 42 -13.39 -4.88 -9.06
N LYS A 43 -12.51 -5.70 -9.65
CA LYS A 43 -12.87 -7.06 -10.08
C LYS A 43 -13.38 -7.89 -8.90
N LEU A 44 -12.65 -7.92 -7.79
CA LEU A 44 -13.03 -8.66 -6.58
C LEU A 44 -14.33 -8.13 -5.97
N ALA A 45 -14.55 -6.81 -5.99
CA ALA A 45 -15.76 -6.18 -5.52
C ALA A 45 -16.98 -6.56 -6.37
N GLU A 46 -16.86 -6.52 -7.70
CA GLU A 46 -17.93 -6.91 -8.63
C GLU A 46 -18.31 -8.40 -8.47
N GLU A 47 -17.34 -9.29 -8.27
CA GLU A 47 -17.56 -10.71 -7.97
C GLU A 47 -18.38 -10.91 -6.67
N LYS A 48 -18.33 -9.97 -5.73
CA LYS A 48 -19.08 -9.93 -4.46
C LYS A 48 -20.37 -9.09 -4.53
N GLY A 49 -20.74 -8.63 -5.73
CA GLY A 49 -21.99 -7.92 -6.00
C GLY A 49 -21.95 -6.42 -5.73
N PHE A 50 -20.77 -5.84 -5.54
CA PHE A 50 -20.62 -4.38 -5.53
C PHE A 50 -20.83 -3.82 -6.95
N LYS A 51 -21.35 -2.61 -7.02
CA LYS A 51 -21.57 -1.90 -8.28
C LYS A 51 -21.07 -0.46 -8.16
N PRO A 52 -20.69 0.17 -9.28
CA PRO A 52 -20.29 1.57 -9.26
C PRO A 52 -21.46 2.46 -8.81
N LEU A 53 -21.17 3.50 -8.04
CA LEU A 53 -22.17 4.41 -7.44
C LEU A 53 -23.09 5.04 -8.50
N GLU A 54 -22.56 5.36 -9.67
CA GLU A 54 -23.31 5.94 -10.77
C GLU A 54 -24.41 5.03 -11.31
N SER A 55 -24.34 3.72 -11.07
CA SER A 55 -25.38 2.76 -11.47
C SER A 55 -26.63 2.77 -10.59
N PHE A 56 -26.63 3.51 -9.49
CA PHE A 56 -27.76 3.60 -8.57
C PHE A 56 -28.48 4.95 -8.73
N ASP A 57 -29.79 4.95 -8.85
CA ASP A 57 -30.60 6.17 -8.75
C ASP A 57 -30.81 6.58 -7.28
N THR A 58 -31.04 5.61 -6.41
CA THR A 58 -31.20 5.78 -4.97
C THR A 58 -30.51 4.67 -4.22
N LEU A 59 -30.09 4.93 -2.97
CA LEU A 59 -29.43 3.96 -2.10
C LEU A 59 -30.33 3.56 -0.92
N LYS A 60 -30.22 2.28 -0.54
CA LYS A 60 -30.91 1.69 0.61
C LYS A 60 -30.00 0.72 1.36
N SER A 61 -30.40 0.37 2.58
CA SER A 61 -29.68 -0.63 3.38
C SER A 61 -29.46 -1.92 2.60
N GLY A 62 -28.24 -2.43 2.63
CA GLY A 62 -27.77 -3.62 1.95
C GLY A 62 -27.18 -3.39 0.57
N ASP A 63 -27.30 -2.21 0.01
CA ASP A 63 -26.63 -1.89 -1.26
C ASP A 63 -25.10 -1.90 -1.08
N LYS A 64 -24.41 -2.52 -2.04
CA LYS A 64 -22.96 -2.65 -2.11
C LYS A 64 -22.43 -1.77 -3.23
N VAL A 65 -21.65 -0.77 -2.86
CA VAL A 65 -21.26 0.33 -3.76
C VAL A 65 -19.76 0.49 -3.76
N TYR A 66 -19.18 0.81 -4.93
CA TYR A 66 -17.81 1.32 -5.00
C TYR A 66 -17.73 2.63 -5.79
N VAL A 67 -16.72 3.44 -5.47
CA VAL A 67 -16.35 4.66 -6.19
C VAL A 67 -14.85 4.67 -6.41
N THR A 68 -14.41 5.09 -7.59
CA THR A 68 -12.98 5.20 -7.91
C THR A 68 -12.58 6.62 -8.23
N ASN A 69 -11.32 6.93 -8.05
CA ASN A 69 -10.75 8.23 -8.41
C ASN A 69 -9.48 8.04 -9.24
N ARG A 70 -9.54 8.43 -10.51
CA ARG A 70 -8.41 8.43 -11.47
C ARG A 70 -7.70 7.08 -11.61
N GLY A 71 -8.36 5.97 -11.26
CA GLY A 71 -7.76 4.63 -11.25
C GLY A 71 -6.67 4.43 -10.20
N LYS A 72 -6.57 5.30 -9.18
CA LYS A 72 -5.55 5.27 -8.13
C LYS A 72 -6.12 5.25 -6.71
N ASN A 73 -7.44 5.42 -6.55
CA ASN A 73 -8.14 5.24 -5.29
C ASN A 73 -9.40 4.45 -5.52
N ILE A 74 -9.85 3.77 -4.48
CA ILE A 74 -11.16 3.14 -4.45
C ILE A 74 -11.74 3.24 -3.04
N ALA A 75 -13.05 3.51 -2.96
CA ALA A 75 -13.82 3.41 -1.74
C ALA A 75 -14.98 2.45 -1.94
N LEU A 76 -15.14 1.48 -1.04
CA LEU A 76 -16.20 0.48 -1.07
C LEU A 76 -17.13 0.72 0.13
N PHE A 77 -18.44 0.52 -0.08
CA PHE A 77 -19.43 0.72 0.96
C PHE A 77 -20.46 -0.42 0.95
N ILE A 78 -20.83 -0.89 2.16
CA ILE A 78 -22.05 -1.66 2.38
C ILE A 78 -22.97 -0.78 3.21
N ILE A 79 -24.09 -0.36 2.62
CA ILE A 79 -25.04 0.57 3.28
C ILE A 79 -25.67 -0.14 4.48
N GLY A 80 -25.48 0.43 5.67
CA GLY A 80 -25.97 -0.10 6.93
C GLY A 80 -27.47 0.02 7.12
N LYS A 81 -27.98 -0.51 8.25
CA LYS A 81 -29.39 -0.41 8.62
C LYS A 81 -29.76 0.96 9.17
N LYS A 82 -28.82 1.61 9.87
CA LYS A 82 -28.97 2.98 10.38
C LYS A 82 -28.77 4.01 9.27
N PRO A 83 -29.36 5.20 9.41
CA PRO A 83 -29.09 6.30 8.49
C PRO A 83 -27.59 6.60 8.39
N LEU A 84 -27.10 6.85 7.18
CA LEU A 84 -25.69 7.19 6.95
C LEU A 84 -25.24 8.42 7.78
N THR A 85 -26.18 9.33 8.08
CA THR A 85 -25.96 10.52 8.92
C THR A 85 -25.55 10.20 10.37
N GLU A 86 -25.68 8.95 10.81
CA GLU A 86 -25.18 8.49 12.11
C GLU A 86 -23.69 8.06 12.07
N GLY A 87 -23.05 8.15 10.89
CA GLY A 87 -21.64 7.83 10.67
C GLY A 87 -21.40 6.44 10.13
N MET A 88 -20.14 6.15 9.86
CA MET A 88 -19.65 4.92 9.22
C MET A 88 -18.63 4.22 10.11
N ARG A 89 -18.34 2.96 9.76
CA ARG A 89 -17.18 2.19 10.24
C ARG A 89 -16.21 2.03 9.07
N ILE A 90 -15.03 2.61 9.20
CA ILE A 90 -14.10 2.82 8.10
C ILE A 90 -12.80 2.05 8.36
N LEU A 91 -12.37 1.29 7.37
CA LEU A 91 -11.01 0.76 7.24
C LEU A 91 -10.31 1.59 6.16
N GLY A 92 -9.17 2.19 6.46
CA GLY A 92 -8.45 2.99 5.48
C GLY A 92 -7.00 2.59 5.39
N ALA A 93 -6.52 2.27 4.19
CA ALA A 93 -5.16 1.85 3.91
C ALA A 93 -4.61 2.60 2.69
N HIS A 94 -3.28 2.62 2.52
CA HIS A 94 -2.71 3.07 1.26
C HIS A 94 -2.28 1.91 0.37
N ILE A 95 -2.11 2.19 -0.92
CA ILE A 95 -1.81 1.18 -1.95
C ILE A 95 -0.59 1.53 -2.79
N ASP A 96 -0.01 2.70 -2.61
CA ASP A 96 1.34 3.03 -3.08
C ASP A 96 2.41 2.40 -2.17
N SER A 97 3.62 2.32 -2.64
CA SER A 97 4.78 1.81 -1.88
C SER A 97 6.05 2.47 -2.39
N PRO A 98 7.13 2.53 -1.57
CA PRO A 98 8.41 3.07 -2.01
C PRO A 98 8.96 2.36 -3.24
N ARG A 99 9.45 3.12 -4.20
CA ARG A 99 9.91 2.64 -5.50
C ARG A 99 10.80 3.67 -6.21
N MET A 100 11.07 3.44 -7.48
CA MET A 100 11.57 4.47 -8.40
C MET A 100 10.57 4.69 -9.52
N ASP A 101 10.47 5.93 -10.00
CA ASP A 101 9.68 6.31 -11.17
C ASP A 101 10.61 6.75 -12.29
N LEU A 102 10.32 6.42 -13.55
CA LEU A 102 11.06 6.98 -14.69
C LEU A 102 10.80 8.49 -14.78
N LYS A 103 11.85 9.27 -15.07
CA LYS A 103 11.72 10.71 -15.36
C LYS A 103 10.98 10.92 -16.68
N GLN A 104 10.60 12.18 -16.99
CA GLN A 104 9.83 12.51 -18.21
C GLN A 104 10.62 12.31 -19.50
N ASN A 105 11.95 12.50 -19.47
CA ASN A 105 12.85 12.24 -20.59
C ASN A 105 13.91 11.23 -20.12
N PRO A 106 13.53 9.94 -19.97
CA PRO A 106 14.36 9.02 -19.21
C PRO A 106 15.49 8.42 -20.03
N LEU A 107 15.32 8.26 -21.35
CA LEU A 107 16.20 7.40 -22.16
C LEU A 107 17.46 8.12 -22.65
N TYR A 108 18.61 7.51 -22.37
CA TYR A 108 19.89 7.93 -22.93
C TYR A 108 20.80 6.73 -23.21
N GLU A 109 21.82 6.94 -24.05
CA GLU A 109 22.84 5.95 -24.29
C GLU A 109 24.17 6.42 -23.72
N SER A 110 24.86 5.53 -22.98
CA SER A 110 26.21 5.78 -22.47
C SER A 110 26.99 4.47 -22.43
N GLU A 111 28.27 4.51 -22.85
CA GLU A 111 29.23 3.41 -22.80
C GLU A 111 28.67 2.09 -23.40
N GLY A 112 27.84 2.21 -24.45
CA GLY A 112 27.24 1.04 -25.11
C GLY A 112 26.05 0.41 -24.38
N PHE A 113 25.43 1.16 -23.45
CA PHE A 113 24.21 0.77 -22.78
C PHE A 113 23.12 1.80 -23.01
N THR A 114 21.87 1.33 -23.13
CA THR A 114 20.69 2.18 -22.95
C THR A 114 20.31 2.16 -21.47
N LEU A 115 20.22 3.35 -20.90
CA LEU A 115 19.83 3.59 -19.51
C LEU A 115 18.55 4.41 -19.47
N ALA A 116 17.83 4.30 -18.34
CA ALA A 116 16.67 5.14 -18.06
C ALA A 116 16.83 5.85 -16.73
N ASP A 117 16.82 7.18 -16.77
CA ASP A 117 16.83 8.07 -15.60
C ASP A 117 15.63 7.81 -14.70
N THR A 118 15.88 7.71 -13.39
CA THR A 118 14.83 7.53 -12.39
C THR A 118 14.82 8.63 -11.33
N HIS A 119 13.70 8.70 -10.62
CA HIS A 119 13.56 9.44 -9.37
C HIS A 119 12.96 8.49 -8.31
N TYR A 120 13.61 8.35 -7.15
CA TYR A 120 13.04 7.53 -6.09
C TYR A 120 11.80 8.20 -5.49
N TYR A 121 10.84 7.36 -5.08
CA TYR A 121 9.55 7.69 -4.50
C TYR A 121 9.48 7.11 -3.09
N GLY A 122 9.12 7.95 -2.09
CA GLY A 122 9.14 7.57 -0.69
C GLY A 122 10.54 7.46 -0.07
N GLY A 123 10.61 6.99 1.14
CA GLY A 123 11.83 6.88 1.92
C GLY A 123 12.55 5.55 1.73
N ILE A 124 13.62 5.49 0.93
CA ILE A 124 14.37 4.26 0.67
C ILE A 124 15.82 4.31 1.16
N LYS A 125 16.36 3.15 1.51
CA LYS A 125 17.79 2.94 1.61
C LYS A 125 18.33 2.56 0.22
N LYS A 126 18.82 3.53 -0.53
CA LYS A 126 19.18 3.37 -1.95
C LYS A 126 20.07 2.17 -2.25
N TYR A 127 21.00 1.82 -1.35
CA TYR A 127 21.89 0.68 -1.50
C TYR A 127 21.20 -0.68 -1.48
N GLN A 128 19.91 -0.76 -1.07
CA GLN A 128 19.14 -2.00 -1.13
C GLN A 128 18.50 -2.23 -2.50
N TRP A 129 18.49 -1.21 -3.37
CA TRP A 129 17.77 -1.20 -4.65
C TRP A 129 18.65 -1.46 -5.87
N VAL A 130 19.97 -1.59 -5.66
CA VAL A 130 20.94 -1.96 -6.70
C VAL A 130 21.18 -3.46 -6.70
N THR A 131 21.65 -4.02 -7.84
CA THR A 131 22.01 -5.44 -8.03
C THR A 131 20.89 -6.45 -7.79
N ILE A 132 19.64 -6.02 -7.90
CA ILE A 132 18.46 -6.88 -7.83
C ILE A 132 17.68 -6.83 -9.14
N PRO A 133 16.95 -7.92 -9.50
CA PRO A 133 16.06 -7.88 -10.65
C PRO A 133 14.87 -6.93 -10.38
N LEU A 134 14.58 -6.08 -11.36
CA LEU A 134 13.50 -5.10 -11.32
C LEU A 134 12.57 -5.30 -12.52
N SER A 135 11.34 -4.84 -12.36
CA SER A 135 10.28 -4.82 -13.37
C SER A 135 9.81 -3.39 -13.63
N LEU A 136 9.28 -3.14 -14.82
CA LEU A 136 8.65 -1.88 -15.19
C LEU A 136 7.13 -2.06 -15.22
N TYR A 137 6.42 -1.22 -14.48
CA TYR A 137 4.96 -1.20 -14.42
C TYR A 137 4.41 0.20 -14.66
N GLY A 138 3.28 0.30 -15.29
CA GLY A 138 2.57 1.55 -15.33
C GLY A 138 1.76 1.79 -16.59
N VAL A 139 1.58 3.07 -16.93
CA VAL A 139 0.80 3.48 -18.09
C VAL A 139 1.53 4.55 -18.89
N VAL A 140 1.30 4.52 -20.20
CA VAL A 140 1.68 5.59 -21.13
C VAL A 140 0.40 6.18 -21.72
N CYS A 141 0.17 7.49 -21.49
CA CYS A 141 -0.97 8.20 -22.04
C CYS A 141 -0.55 8.97 -23.29
N LYS A 142 -1.02 8.56 -24.46
CA LYS A 142 -0.69 9.24 -25.73
C LYS A 142 -1.53 10.52 -25.91
N LYS A 143 -1.06 11.42 -26.76
CA LYS A 143 -1.75 12.70 -27.05
C LYS A 143 -3.15 12.55 -27.64
N ASP A 144 -3.43 11.41 -28.27
CA ASP A 144 -4.76 11.07 -28.83
C ASP A 144 -5.74 10.52 -27.80
N GLY A 145 -5.31 10.40 -26.51
CA GLY A 145 -6.10 9.86 -25.41
C GLY A 145 -5.95 8.34 -25.22
N THR A 146 -5.20 7.65 -26.07
CA THR A 146 -4.91 6.23 -25.89
C THR A 146 -4.08 6.01 -24.63
N VAL A 147 -4.49 5.06 -23.78
CA VAL A 147 -3.76 4.63 -22.60
C VAL A 147 -3.22 3.22 -22.84
N VAL A 148 -1.91 3.07 -22.69
CA VAL A 148 -1.21 1.80 -22.89
C VAL A 148 -0.71 1.31 -21.54
N ASP A 149 -1.18 0.13 -21.10
CA ASP A 149 -0.63 -0.55 -19.92
C ASP A 149 0.75 -1.15 -20.26
N VAL A 150 1.74 -0.91 -19.43
CA VAL A 150 3.11 -1.45 -19.56
C VAL A 150 3.40 -2.37 -18.39
N VAL A 151 3.80 -3.61 -18.70
CA VAL A 151 4.31 -4.58 -17.71
C VAL A 151 5.46 -5.33 -18.36
N ILE A 152 6.67 -5.20 -17.80
CA ILE A 152 7.88 -5.86 -18.27
C ILE A 152 8.62 -6.43 -17.06
N GLY A 153 8.97 -7.73 -17.10
CA GLY A 153 9.82 -8.37 -16.11
C GLY A 153 9.08 -9.22 -15.07
N GLU A 154 7.78 -9.48 -15.25
CA GLU A 154 6.99 -10.33 -14.34
C GLU A 154 6.66 -11.71 -14.92
N ASP A 155 6.45 -11.81 -16.22
CA ASP A 155 6.33 -13.12 -16.86
C ASP A 155 7.70 -13.79 -16.87
N GLU A 156 7.75 -15.11 -16.68
CA GLU A 156 9.02 -15.89 -16.68
C GLU A 156 9.77 -15.81 -18.02
N ASN A 157 9.09 -15.45 -19.09
CA ASN A 157 9.67 -15.23 -20.43
C ASN A 157 10.03 -13.76 -20.68
N ASP A 158 9.63 -12.84 -19.83
CA ASP A 158 10.02 -11.43 -19.96
C ASP A 158 11.45 -11.20 -19.45
N PRO A 159 12.22 -10.32 -20.07
CA PRO A 159 13.49 -9.88 -19.52
C PRO A 159 13.26 -9.04 -18.27
N VAL A 160 14.09 -9.21 -17.24
CA VAL A 160 14.18 -8.27 -16.13
C VAL A 160 15.09 -7.09 -16.48
N VAL A 161 14.90 -5.97 -15.80
CA VAL A 161 15.80 -4.83 -15.80
C VAL A 161 16.51 -4.72 -14.45
N GLY A 162 17.45 -3.78 -14.29
CA GLY A 162 18.14 -3.62 -13.02
C GLY A 162 19.06 -2.42 -13.00
N ILE A 163 19.61 -2.15 -11.83
CA ILE A 163 20.56 -1.09 -11.57
C ILE A 163 21.88 -1.75 -11.15
N SER A 164 22.97 -1.44 -11.87
CA SER A 164 24.29 -1.94 -11.53
C SER A 164 24.87 -1.21 -10.32
N ASP A 165 25.80 -1.84 -9.64
CA ASP A 165 26.64 -1.22 -8.62
C ASP A 165 28.12 -1.47 -8.94
N LEU A 166 28.98 -0.65 -8.37
CA LEU A 166 30.42 -0.77 -8.59
C LEU A 166 30.96 -2.06 -7.97
N LEU A 167 31.76 -2.80 -8.73
CA LEU A 167 32.36 -4.03 -8.23
C LEU A 167 33.35 -3.73 -7.10
N ILE A 168 33.50 -4.70 -6.18
CA ILE A 168 34.30 -4.56 -4.95
C ILE A 168 35.75 -4.14 -5.22
N HIS A 169 36.35 -4.58 -6.32
CA HIS A 169 37.76 -4.29 -6.64
C HIS A 169 38.02 -2.84 -7.06
N LEU A 170 36.98 -2.04 -7.36
CA LEU A 170 37.07 -0.63 -7.71
C LEU A 170 36.34 0.28 -6.71
N SER A 171 35.79 -0.26 -5.64
CA SER A 171 34.85 0.44 -4.75
C SER A 171 35.48 1.11 -3.53
N ALA A 172 36.81 1.26 -3.46
CA ALA A 172 37.47 1.82 -2.26
C ALA A 172 36.88 3.17 -1.84
N ASP A 173 36.82 4.14 -2.76
CA ASP A 173 36.27 5.46 -2.48
C ASP A 173 34.74 5.44 -2.22
N GLN A 174 34.01 4.49 -2.80
CA GLN A 174 32.59 4.30 -2.54
C GLN A 174 32.35 3.79 -1.12
N LEU A 175 33.14 2.81 -0.66
CA LEU A 175 33.00 2.21 0.66
C LEU A 175 33.34 3.18 1.80
N ASP A 176 34.17 4.18 1.55
CA ASP A 176 34.47 5.25 2.52
C ASP A 176 33.36 6.29 2.69
N LYS A 177 32.33 6.27 1.81
CA LYS A 177 31.17 7.14 1.93
C LYS A 177 30.24 6.70 3.07
N LYS A 178 29.51 7.67 3.68
CA LYS A 178 28.41 7.35 4.57
C LYS A 178 27.33 6.54 3.84
N ALA A 179 26.69 5.58 4.48
CA ALA A 179 25.67 4.72 3.88
C ALA A 179 24.57 5.47 3.12
N ALA A 180 24.16 6.65 3.59
CA ALA A 180 23.18 7.50 2.87
C ALA A 180 23.69 8.06 1.53
N LYS A 181 25.01 8.01 1.29
CA LYS A 181 25.68 8.54 0.10
C LYS A 181 26.44 7.49 -0.71
N VAL A 182 26.42 6.23 -0.26
CA VAL A 182 27.14 5.14 -0.95
C VAL A 182 26.57 4.90 -2.35
N ILE A 183 25.26 5.06 -2.51
CA ILE A 183 24.56 5.16 -3.79
C ILE A 183 23.96 6.56 -3.88
N GLU A 184 24.28 7.28 -4.92
CA GLU A 184 23.71 8.61 -5.21
C GLU A 184 22.38 8.46 -5.94
N GLY A 185 21.44 9.39 -5.77
CA GLY A 185 20.12 9.32 -6.41
C GLY A 185 20.21 9.30 -7.94
N GLU A 186 21.14 10.09 -8.50
CA GLU A 186 21.39 10.15 -9.95
C GLU A 186 22.10 8.90 -10.53
N ASN A 187 22.48 7.95 -9.67
CA ASN A 187 23.05 6.65 -10.08
C ASN A 187 22.06 5.51 -9.95
N LEU A 188 20.78 5.82 -9.72
CA LEU A 188 19.69 4.82 -9.71
C LEU A 188 19.07 4.63 -11.10
N ASP A 189 19.88 4.69 -12.14
CA ASP A 189 19.41 4.55 -13.51
C ASP A 189 19.32 3.09 -13.93
N VAL A 190 18.19 2.77 -14.56
CA VAL A 190 17.86 1.40 -14.93
C VAL A 190 18.51 1.04 -16.26
N THR A 191 19.24 -0.08 -16.29
CA THR A 191 19.81 -0.64 -17.52
C THR A 191 18.72 -1.35 -18.32
N LEU A 192 18.50 -0.91 -19.57
CA LEU A 192 17.46 -1.42 -20.47
C LEU A 192 18.02 -2.28 -21.62
N GLY A 193 19.26 -2.09 -22.03
CA GLY A 193 19.82 -2.85 -23.14
C GLY A 193 21.27 -2.56 -23.43
N ASN A 194 21.90 -3.44 -24.24
CA ASN A 194 23.29 -3.35 -24.66
C ASN A 194 23.49 -3.75 -26.13
N MET A 195 22.46 -4.23 -26.82
CA MET A 195 22.56 -4.65 -28.22
C MET A 195 22.21 -3.50 -29.16
N PRO A 196 23.07 -3.12 -30.10
CA PRO A 196 22.77 -2.04 -31.04
C PRO A 196 21.72 -2.46 -32.09
N LEU A 197 20.99 -1.51 -32.61
CA LEU A 197 20.24 -1.65 -33.85
C LEU A 197 21.22 -1.64 -35.02
N PHE A 198 21.35 -2.76 -35.70
CA PHE A 198 22.33 -2.90 -36.78
C PHE A 198 22.00 -1.95 -37.94
N GLY A 199 23.00 -1.20 -38.38
CA GLY A 199 22.89 -0.20 -39.42
C GLY A 199 22.58 1.21 -38.94
N GLU A 200 22.34 1.41 -37.63
CA GLU A 200 22.21 2.72 -37.00
C GLU A 200 23.61 3.21 -36.56
N GLU A 201 23.91 4.48 -36.84
CA GLU A 201 25.25 5.06 -36.54
C GLU A 201 25.26 5.84 -35.21
N LYS A 202 24.10 6.33 -34.77
CA LYS A 202 23.98 7.17 -33.58
C LYS A 202 22.99 6.58 -32.60
N ASP A 203 23.37 6.52 -31.31
CA ASP A 203 22.55 6.00 -30.23
C ASP A 203 21.91 4.64 -30.57
N ALA A 204 22.70 3.76 -31.19
CA ALA A 204 22.24 2.51 -31.81
C ALA A 204 21.61 1.54 -30.82
N VAL A 205 22.09 1.53 -29.56
CA VAL A 205 21.52 0.69 -28.49
C VAL A 205 20.18 1.25 -28.04
N LYS A 206 20.09 2.56 -27.89
CA LYS A 206 18.82 3.24 -27.58
C LYS A 206 17.78 3.05 -28.69
N ALA A 207 18.22 3.15 -29.95
CA ALA A 207 17.36 2.89 -31.09
C ALA A 207 16.78 1.47 -31.09
N ASN A 208 17.57 0.47 -30.69
CA ASN A 208 17.07 -0.89 -30.56
C ASN A 208 16.04 -1.07 -29.43
N VAL A 209 16.27 -0.46 -28.27
CA VAL A 209 15.30 -0.46 -27.15
C VAL A 209 14.00 0.21 -27.57
N LEU A 210 14.07 1.37 -28.21
CA LEU A 210 12.90 2.09 -28.73
C LEU A 210 12.13 1.25 -29.77
N LYS A 211 12.83 0.52 -30.64
CA LYS A 211 12.21 -0.41 -31.58
C LYS A 211 11.41 -1.50 -30.84
N LEU A 212 12.00 -2.12 -29.82
CA LEU A 212 11.32 -3.17 -29.02
C LEU A 212 10.07 -2.63 -28.30
N LEU A 213 10.14 -1.42 -27.73
CA LEU A 213 9.01 -0.75 -27.11
C LEU A 213 7.90 -0.41 -28.13
N LYS A 214 8.29 0.03 -29.34
CA LYS A 214 7.37 0.27 -30.44
C LYS A 214 6.68 -0.99 -30.90
N GLU A 215 7.42 -2.10 -31.05
CA GLU A 215 6.87 -3.39 -31.51
C GLU A 215 5.90 -4.00 -30.47
N LYS A 216 6.24 -3.94 -29.16
CA LYS A 216 5.42 -4.58 -28.11
C LYS A 216 4.23 -3.72 -27.65
N TYR A 217 4.43 -2.40 -27.55
CA TYR A 217 3.50 -1.47 -26.88
C TYR A 217 3.05 -0.29 -27.75
N ASP A 218 3.59 -0.16 -28.96
CA ASP A 218 3.39 1.00 -29.82
C ASP A 218 3.79 2.33 -29.15
N ILE A 219 4.87 2.31 -28.35
CA ILE A 219 5.41 3.46 -27.62
C ILE A 219 6.61 4.04 -28.37
N GLU A 220 6.64 5.37 -28.50
CA GLU A 220 7.76 6.17 -29.02
C GLU A 220 8.40 6.99 -27.88
N GLU A 221 9.61 7.49 -28.09
CA GLU A 221 10.35 8.23 -27.06
C GLU A 221 9.56 9.41 -26.51
N GLU A 222 8.86 10.18 -27.36
CA GLU A 222 8.05 11.32 -26.94
C GLU A 222 6.90 10.95 -25.99
N ASN A 223 6.47 9.69 -25.98
CA ASN A 223 5.35 9.25 -25.15
C ASN A 223 5.72 9.14 -23.67
N PHE A 224 7.02 9.03 -23.32
CA PHE A 224 7.46 9.03 -21.94
C PHE A 224 7.15 10.33 -21.20
N VAL A 225 7.03 11.46 -21.89
CA VAL A 225 6.67 12.75 -21.27
C VAL A 225 5.32 12.68 -20.53
N SER A 226 4.42 11.83 -20.98
CA SER A 226 3.11 11.59 -20.36
C SER A 226 2.95 10.13 -19.88
N ALA A 227 4.03 9.53 -19.40
CA ALA A 227 4.04 8.21 -18.81
C ALA A 227 4.08 8.28 -17.27
N GLU A 228 3.54 7.27 -16.64
CA GLU A 228 3.75 6.92 -15.23
C GLU A 228 4.29 5.50 -15.21
N ILE A 229 5.61 5.34 -15.23
CA ILE A 229 6.29 4.03 -15.22
C ILE A 229 7.06 3.89 -13.92
N GLU A 230 6.65 2.92 -13.14
CA GLU A 230 7.23 2.54 -11.85
C GLU A 230 8.24 1.41 -12.04
N VAL A 231 9.36 1.52 -11.35
CA VAL A 231 10.43 0.51 -11.31
C VAL A 231 10.35 -0.17 -9.94
N VAL A 232 9.94 -1.43 -9.95
CA VAL A 232 9.64 -2.21 -8.75
C VAL A 232 10.40 -3.52 -8.73
N PRO A 233 10.63 -4.16 -7.56
CA PRO A 233 11.24 -5.48 -7.49
C PRO A 233 10.50 -6.53 -8.30
N SER A 234 11.24 -7.27 -9.13
CA SER A 234 10.71 -8.35 -9.96
C SER A 234 10.46 -9.61 -9.13
N GLY A 235 9.48 -10.42 -9.57
CA GLY A 235 9.19 -11.72 -8.99
C GLY A 235 8.05 -11.72 -7.98
N LYS A 236 7.62 -12.93 -7.63
CA LYS A 236 6.45 -13.19 -6.79
C LYS A 236 6.79 -13.18 -5.31
N ALA A 237 5.83 -12.81 -4.47
CA ALA A 237 5.90 -13.04 -3.03
C ALA A 237 6.00 -14.53 -2.72
N ARG A 238 6.76 -14.89 -1.68
CA ARG A 238 7.09 -16.27 -1.33
C ARG A 238 6.91 -16.52 0.16
N ASP A 239 6.68 -17.79 0.49
CA ASP A 239 6.80 -18.25 1.87
C ASP A 239 8.21 -17.97 2.38
N TYR A 240 8.30 -17.47 3.60
CA TYR A 240 9.56 -17.14 4.27
C TYR A 240 9.68 -17.91 5.59
N GLY A 241 10.91 -18.34 5.92
CA GLY A 241 11.19 -19.27 7.00
C GLY A 241 11.00 -20.73 6.59
N LEU A 242 11.75 -21.64 7.25
CA LEU A 242 11.68 -23.07 6.94
C LEU A 242 10.30 -23.69 7.25
N ASP A 243 9.60 -23.11 8.21
CA ASP A 243 8.25 -23.48 8.64
C ASP A 243 7.14 -22.80 7.80
N ARG A 244 7.52 -21.93 6.84
CA ARG A 244 6.60 -21.16 5.99
C ARG A 244 5.64 -20.26 6.74
N SER A 245 5.99 -19.86 7.97
CA SER A 245 5.13 -19.06 8.84
C SER A 245 5.00 -17.60 8.40
N MET A 246 5.84 -17.15 7.50
CA MET A 246 5.90 -15.75 7.05
C MET A 246 5.76 -15.65 5.53
N VAL A 247 5.50 -14.43 5.07
CA VAL A 247 5.50 -14.05 3.65
C VAL A 247 6.58 -13.00 3.44
N ALA A 248 7.45 -13.24 2.45
CA ALA A 248 8.37 -12.24 1.93
C ALA A 248 7.85 -11.72 0.59
N GLY A 249 7.81 -10.39 0.42
CA GLY A 249 7.34 -9.74 -0.78
C GLY A 249 7.67 -8.26 -0.81
N TYR A 250 7.40 -7.62 -1.93
CA TYR A 250 7.53 -6.19 -2.11
C TYR A 250 6.23 -5.45 -1.78
N GLY A 251 6.33 -4.43 -0.92
CA GLY A 251 5.23 -3.52 -0.62
C GLY A 251 4.16 -4.14 0.29
N HIS A 252 4.57 -4.88 1.32
CA HIS A 252 3.67 -5.18 2.44
C HIS A 252 3.19 -3.88 3.08
N ASP A 253 4.03 -2.86 3.10
CA ASP A 253 3.70 -1.49 3.40
C ASP A 253 3.07 -0.81 2.16
N ASP A 254 1.76 -0.51 2.10
CA ASP A 254 0.73 -0.94 3.06
C ASP A 254 -0.30 -1.89 2.41
N ARG A 255 0.12 -2.58 1.34
CA ARG A 255 -0.78 -3.48 0.60
C ARG A 255 -1.25 -4.69 1.42
N VAL A 256 -0.57 -5.03 2.51
CA VAL A 256 -1.06 -6.07 3.42
C VAL A 256 -2.30 -5.61 4.18
N CYS A 257 -2.32 -4.35 4.66
CA CYS A 257 -3.50 -3.78 5.31
C CYS A 257 -4.58 -3.42 4.29
N ALA A 258 -4.19 -3.02 3.07
CA ALA A 258 -5.14 -2.82 1.97
C ALA A 258 -5.87 -4.12 1.60
N TYR A 259 -5.16 -5.24 1.45
CA TYR A 259 -5.76 -6.55 1.18
C TYR A 259 -6.67 -7.02 2.29
N THR A 260 -6.24 -6.93 3.54
CA THR A 260 -7.04 -7.34 4.70
C THR A 260 -8.28 -6.47 4.88
N SER A 261 -8.18 -5.15 4.62
CA SER A 261 -9.33 -4.22 4.61
C SER A 261 -10.32 -4.54 3.49
N LEU A 262 -9.81 -4.76 2.28
CA LEU A 262 -10.61 -5.14 1.11
C LEU A 262 -11.36 -6.45 1.37
N THR A 263 -10.66 -7.51 1.74
CA THR A 263 -11.29 -8.82 1.96
C THR A 263 -12.24 -8.80 3.16
N ALA A 264 -11.95 -8.02 4.20
CA ALA A 264 -12.85 -7.87 5.34
C ALA A 264 -14.21 -7.27 4.92
N ILE A 265 -14.22 -6.21 4.11
CA ILE A 265 -15.49 -5.64 3.66
C ILE A 265 -16.19 -6.53 2.63
N LEU A 266 -15.45 -7.20 1.74
CA LEU A 266 -16.02 -8.10 0.72
C LEU A 266 -16.74 -9.31 1.36
N ASP A 267 -16.26 -9.77 2.52
CA ASP A 267 -16.82 -10.90 3.25
C ASP A 267 -17.74 -10.48 4.42
N SER A 268 -18.06 -9.18 4.52
CA SER A 268 -18.97 -8.67 5.54
C SER A 268 -20.42 -8.70 5.09
N ASP A 269 -21.31 -8.96 6.05
CA ASP A 269 -22.75 -8.77 5.93
C ASP A 269 -23.15 -7.33 6.22
N VAL A 270 -24.45 -7.02 6.02
CA VAL A 270 -25.03 -5.72 6.36
C VAL A 270 -25.05 -5.52 7.87
N SER A 271 -24.29 -4.56 8.36
CA SER A 271 -24.20 -4.19 9.78
C SER A 271 -25.14 -3.04 10.14
N GLU A 272 -25.16 -2.63 11.42
CA GLU A 272 -25.97 -1.50 11.89
C GLU A 272 -25.53 -0.21 11.23
N TYR A 273 -24.23 0.10 11.23
CA TYR A 273 -23.67 1.25 10.57
C TYR A 273 -23.19 0.91 9.15
N THR A 274 -23.11 1.87 8.28
CA THR A 274 -22.49 1.69 6.96
C THR A 274 -21.02 1.31 7.13
N SER A 275 -20.63 0.19 6.53
CA SER A 275 -19.23 -0.24 6.46
C SER A 275 -18.55 0.42 5.27
N CYS A 276 -17.30 0.83 5.44
CA CYS A 276 -16.49 1.43 4.39
C CYS A 276 -15.08 0.85 4.41
N ALA A 277 -14.52 0.59 3.22
CA ALA A 277 -13.07 0.43 3.04
C ALA A 277 -12.59 1.45 2.01
N ILE A 278 -11.61 2.26 2.37
CA ILE A 278 -11.00 3.25 1.48
C ILE A 278 -9.52 2.93 1.28
N LEU A 279 -9.12 2.82 0.01
CA LEU A 279 -7.74 2.57 -0.40
C LEU A 279 -7.23 3.80 -1.16
N VAL A 280 -6.19 4.43 -0.65
CA VAL A 280 -5.67 5.71 -1.14
C VAL A 280 -4.25 5.59 -1.69
N ASP A 281 -3.86 6.56 -2.50
CA ASP A 281 -2.54 6.71 -3.12
C ASP A 281 -1.72 7.79 -2.38
N LYS A 282 -0.41 7.83 -2.62
CA LYS A 282 0.51 8.92 -2.23
C LYS A 282 0.82 9.04 -0.73
N GLU A 283 0.54 8.03 0.08
CA GLU A 283 0.90 8.09 1.50
C GLU A 283 2.40 8.33 1.66
N GLU A 284 3.20 7.56 0.93
CA GLU A 284 4.66 7.54 0.99
C GLU A 284 5.36 8.86 0.61
N ILE A 285 4.62 9.77 0.02
CA ILE A 285 5.11 11.12 -0.35
C ILE A 285 4.27 12.24 0.30
N GLY A 286 3.54 11.94 1.37
CA GLY A 286 2.83 12.91 2.21
C GLY A 286 1.36 13.11 1.88
N SER A 287 0.70 12.19 1.18
CA SER A 287 -0.75 12.15 0.93
C SER A 287 -1.34 13.37 0.20
N VAL A 288 -0.51 14.19 -0.46
CA VAL A 288 -0.93 15.43 -1.14
C VAL A 288 -1.21 15.15 -2.63
N GLY A 289 -2.17 15.88 -3.18
CA GLY A 289 -2.56 15.80 -4.59
C GLY A 289 -3.93 15.16 -4.81
N ALA A 290 -4.34 15.02 -6.07
CA ALA A 290 -5.70 14.61 -6.42
C ALA A 290 -6.08 13.18 -6.03
N THR A 291 -5.10 12.34 -5.71
CA THR A 291 -5.28 10.93 -5.35
C THR A 291 -4.77 10.60 -3.94
N GLY A 292 -4.12 11.54 -3.24
CA GLY A 292 -3.74 11.38 -1.84
C GLY A 292 -4.93 11.49 -0.89
N ALA A 293 -4.75 11.06 0.36
CA ALA A 293 -5.80 11.14 1.39
C ALA A 293 -6.23 12.59 1.71
N HIS A 294 -5.40 13.59 1.44
CA HIS A 294 -5.75 15.01 1.55
C HIS A 294 -6.71 15.49 0.45
N SER A 295 -6.95 14.70 -0.60
CA SER A 295 -7.91 15.08 -1.64
C SER A 295 -9.34 15.10 -1.10
N LEU A 296 -10.23 15.82 -1.79
CA LEU A 296 -11.65 15.84 -1.45
C LEU A 296 -12.41 14.58 -1.93
N PHE A 297 -11.71 13.57 -2.44
CA PHE A 297 -12.34 12.37 -2.97
C PHE A 297 -13.31 11.72 -1.99
N PHE A 298 -12.86 11.48 -0.76
CA PHE A 298 -13.68 10.79 0.23
C PHE A 298 -14.87 11.64 0.69
N GLU A 299 -14.66 12.94 0.95
CA GLU A 299 -15.74 13.86 1.34
C GLU A 299 -16.80 13.99 0.23
N ASN A 300 -16.36 14.15 -1.02
CA ASN A 300 -17.27 14.21 -2.18
C ASN A 300 -18.06 12.90 -2.33
N THR A 301 -17.39 11.74 -2.16
CA THR A 301 -18.06 10.43 -2.22
C THR A 301 -19.15 10.32 -1.14
N VAL A 302 -18.88 10.75 0.10
CA VAL A 302 -19.89 10.74 1.17
C VAL A 302 -21.06 11.70 0.85
N ALA A 303 -20.78 12.86 0.25
CA ALA A 303 -21.82 13.78 -0.19
C ALA A 303 -22.71 13.15 -1.30
N GLU A 304 -22.11 12.44 -2.25
CA GLU A 304 -22.86 11.76 -3.32
C GLU A 304 -23.71 10.60 -2.78
N LEU A 305 -23.21 9.83 -1.81
CA LEU A 305 -23.99 8.79 -1.13
C LEU A 305 -25.21 9.39 -0.44
N LEU A 306 -25.03 10.49 0.31
CA LEU A 306 -26.13 11.21 0.97
C LEU A 306 -27.14 11.76 -0.03
N LEU A 307 -26.66 12.32 -1.15
CA LEU A 307 -27.54 12.83 -2.21
C LEU A 307 -28.42 11.70 -2.78
N LYS A 308 -27.87 10.51 -3.03
CA LYS A 308 -28.64 9.33 -3.48
C LYS A 308 -29.58 8.76 -2.41
N MET A 309 -29.42 9.17 -1.16
CA MET A 309 -30.37 8.91 -0.06
C MET A 309 -31.40 10.05 0.15
N GLY A 310 -31.41 11.05 -0.74
CA GLY A 310 -32.33 12.19 -0.68
C GLY A 310 -31.89 13.30 0.28
N ILE A 311 -30.61 13.31 0.69
CA ILE A 311 -30.04 14.31 1.61
C ILE A 311 -29.05 15.19 0.84
N ASP A 312 -29.49 16.37 0.42
CA ASP A 312 -28.66 17.40 -0.21
C ASP A 312 -28.26 18.45 0.84
N SER A 313 -27.19 18.20 1.59
CA SER A 313 -26.73 19.07 2.65
C SER A 313 -25.24 18.94 2.96
N PHE A 314 -24.50 19.99 2.68
CA PHE A 314 -23.08 20.07 3.05
C PHE A 314 -22.86 19.90 4.57
N VAL A 315 -23.74 20.45 5.39
CA VAL A 315 -23.67 20.31 6.85
C VAL A 315 -23.82 18.83 7.25
N GLN A 316 -24.77 18.11 6.64
CA GLN A 316 -24.94 16.68 6.95
C GLN A 316 -23.73 15.86 6.50
N THR A 317 -23.10 16.18 5.37
CA THR A 317 -21.85 15.53 4.95
C THR A 317 -20.77 15.66 6.04
N ARG A 318 -20.52 16.87 6.51
CA ARG A 318 -19.55 17.13 7.59
C ARG A 318 -19.91 16.44 8.91
N LEU A 319 -21.15 16.43 9.30
CA LEU A 319 -21.60 15.74 10.52
C LEU A 319 -21.52 14.22 10.38
N THR A 320 -21.79 13.66 9.20
CA THR A 320 -21.60 12.24 8.92
C THR A 320 -20.15 11.83 9.09
N MET A 321 -19.22 12.61 8.50
CA MET A 321 -17.79 12.39 8.68
C MET A 321 -17.37 12.43 10.16
N SER A 322 -17.83 13.46 10.89
CA SER A 322 -17.51 13.66 12.31
C SER A 322 -18.03 12.54 13.24
N ARG A 323 -19.12 11.88 12.86
CA ARG A 323 -19.70 10.75 13.62
C ARG A 323 -19.14 9.40 13.23
N SER A 324 -18.31 9.35 12.19
CA SER A 324 -17.68 8.13 11.73
C SER A 324 -16.52 7.72 12.64
N LYS A 325 -16.16 6.44 12.58
CA LYS A 325 -15.04 5.85 13.29
C LYS A 325 -14.17 5.08 12.32
N MET A 326 -12.86 5.20 12.51
CA MET A 326 -11.90 4.63 11.56
C MET A 326 -10.80 3.84 12.27
N LEU A 327 -10.46 2.69 11.71
CA LEU A 327 -9.15 2.09 11.83
C LEU A 327 -8.32 2.57 10.62
N SER A 328 -7.30 3.38 10.89
CA SER A 328 -6.26 3.72 9.92
C SER A 328 -5.38 2.50 9.79
N SER A 329 -5.63 1.73 8.74
CA SER A 329 -4.96 0.48 8.50
C SER A 329 -3.61 0.76 7.86
N ASP A 330 -2.57 0.81 8.68
CA ASP A 330 -1.20 1.03 8.24
C ASP A 330 -0.27 0.11 9.03
N VAL A 331 0.78 -0.41 8.38
CA VAL A 331 1.72 -1.34 9.00
C VAL A 331 2.43 -0.71 10.20
N SER A 332 2.91 -1.55 11.09
CA SER A 332 3.71 -1.13 12.24
C SER A 332 5.09 -1.77 12.19
N ALA A 333 6.13 -1.03 12.64
CA ALA A 333 7.49 -1.56 12.66
C ALA A 333 7.61 -2.74 13.63
N GLY A 334 7.83 -3.93 13.09
CA GLY A 334 8.12 -5.14 13.86
C GLY A 334 9.50 -5.09 14.52
N VAL A 335 9.63 -5.69 15.70
CA VAL A 335 10.94 -5.84 16.35
C VAL A 335 11.80 -6.80 15.54
N ASP A 336 12.85 -6.26 14.91
CA ASP A 336 13.89 -7.09 14.30
C ASP A 336 14.83 -7.63 15.38
N PRO A 337 15.00 -8.97 15.49
CA PRO A 337 15.86 -9.58 16.50
C PRO A 337 17.34 -9.17 16.39
N LEU A 338 17.77 -8.71 15.22
CA LEU A 338 19.14 -8.23 14.99
C LEU A 338 19.34 -6.77 15.42
N PHE A 339 18.25 -6.00 15.60
CA PHE A 339 18.26 -4.56 15.90
C PHE A 339 17.35 -4.18 17.08
N VAL A 340 17.24 -5.04 18.08
CA VAL A 340 16.33 -4.88 19.23
C VAL A 340 16.53 -3.56 19.98
N ASN A 341 17.75 -3.02 19.95
CA ASN A 341 18.14 -1.82 20.69
C ASN A 341 17.51 -0.50 20.20
N VAL A 342 16.90 -0.47 19.03
CA VAL A 342 16.20 0.71 18.50
C VAL A 342 14.75 0.80 18.98
N ASN A 343 14.24 -0.23 19.66
CA ASN A 343 12.86 -0.34 20.12
C ASN A 343 12.70 -0.12 21.63
N ASP A 344 11.55 0.40 22.06
CA ASP A 344 11.05 0.25 23.42
C ASP A 344 10.31 -1.10 23.53
N LYS A 345 10.96 -2.08 24.15
CA LYS A 345 10.46 -3.48 24.21
C LYS A 345 9.06 -3.64 24.81
N LYS A 346 8.58 -2.68 25.62
CA LYS A 346 7.25 -2.74 26.24
C LYS A 346 6.16 -2.18 25.33
N ASN A 347 6.55 -1.33 24.39
CA ASN A 347 5.67 -0.63 23.47
C ASN A 347 6.09 -0.87 22.01
N ALA A 348 6.44 -2.10 21.68
CA ALA A 348 6.90 -2.49 20.35
C ALA A 348 6.04 -3.63 19.80
N ALA A 349 5.92 -3.69 18.47
CA ALA A 349 5.19 -4.72 17.78
C ALA A 349 6.06 -5.96 17.54
N TYR A 350 5.48 -7.13 17.77
CA TYR A 350 6.15 -8.42 17.56
C TYR A 350 5.36 -9.25 16.55
N LEU A 351 6.06 -9.84 15.59
CA LEU A 351 5.44 -10.79 14.64
C LEU A 351 4.88 -12.00 15.40
N GLY A 352 3.72 -12.47 14.97
CA GLY A 352 3.04 -13.62 15.59
C GLY A 352 2.15 -13.27 16.77
N ASN A 353 1.93 -11.97 17.04
CA ASN A 353 1.14 -11.50 18.20
C ASN A 353 -0.16 -10.77 17.81
N GLY A 354 -0.59 -10.90 16.57
CA GLY A 354 -1.85 -10.36 16.07
C GLY A 354 -1.76 -8.88 15.65
N ILE A 355 -2.93 -8.26 15.49
CA ILE A 355 -3.03 -6.86 15.03
C ILE A 355 -2.35 -5.89 16.00
N VAL A 356 -1.74 -4.85 15.45
CA VAL A 356 -1.04 -3.81 16.20
C VAL A 356 -1.87 -2.54 16.23
N PHE A 357 -2.13 -2.00 17.42
CA PHE A 357 -2.74 -0.68 17.59
C PHE A 357 -1.66 0.34 18.00
N ASN A 358 -1.52 1.40 17.22
CA ASN A 358 -0.70 2.55 17.54
C ASN A 358 -1.62 3.69 17.99
N LYS A 359 -1.64 3.98 19.31
CA LYS A 359 -2.46 5.06 19.87
C LYS A 359 -2.11 6.40 19.24
N TYR A 360 -0.85 6.58 18.88
CA TYR A 360 -0.30 7.71 18.14
C TYR A 360 0.91 7.27 17.32
N THR A 361 1.20 8.03 16.29
CA THR A 361 2.39 7.91 15.44
C THR A 361 3.15 9.25 15.44
N GLY A 362 3.86 9.60 14.41
CA GLY A 362 4.58 10.86 14.30
C GLY A 362 5.98 10.81 14.94
N SER A 363 6.67 11.94 15.02
CA SER A 363 8.04 12.04 15.50
C SER A 363 8.22 13.22 16.46
N ARG A 364 9.31 13.19 17.25
CA ARG A 364 9.71 14.33 18.10
C ARG A 364 8.55 14.99 18.86
N GLY A 365 7.91 14.26 19.75
CA GLY A 365 6.76 14.74 20.51
C GLY A 365 5.44 14.62 19.74
N LYS A 366 5.28 13.58 18.94
CA LYS A 366 4.06 13.24 18.20
C LYS A 366 3.71 14.24 17.07
N SER A 367 4.72 14.89 16.47
CA SER A 367 4.48 15.82 15.37
C SER A 367 3.95 15.06 14.13
N GLY A 368 2.90 15.59 13.48
CA GLY A 368 2.24 14.94 12.33
C GLY A 368 1.50 13.66 12.70
N SER A 369 0.99 13.56 13.92
CA SER A 369 0.31 12.38 14.46
C SER A 369 -1.18 12.62 14.70
N ASN A 370 -1.96 11.54 14.61
CA ASN A 370 -3.21 11.41 15.34
C ASN A 370 -2.92 10.82 16.72
N ASP A 371 -3.55 11.34 17.80
CA ASP A 371 -3.49 10.79 19.15
C ASP A 371 -4.90 10.34 19.53
N ALA A 372 -5.17 9.03 19.40
CA ALA A 372 -6.49 8.47 19.63
C ALA A 372 -6.96 8.69 21.09
N SER A 373 -8.24 9.10 21.26
CA SER A 373 -8.83 9.31 22.57
C SER A 373 -8.88 8.05 23.42
N ALA A 374 -8.78 8.19 24.74
CA ALA A 374 -8.85 7.05 25.65
C ALA A 374 -10.17 6.28 25.53
N GLU A 375 -11.27 6.99 25.28
CA GLU A 375 -12.61 6.45 25.09
C GLU A 375 -12.68 5.58 23.86
N TYR A 376 -12.12 6.06 22.73
CA TYR A 376 -12.12 5.30 21.50
C TYR A 376 -11.20 4.06 21.58
N VAL A 377 -10.01 4.21 22.18
CA VAL A 377 -9.13 3.06 22.46
C VAL A 377 -9.85 2.00 23.29
N ALA A 378 -10.58 2.41 24.33
CA ALA A 378 -11.34 1.48 25.18
C ALA A 378 -12.45 0.77 24.38
N GLN A 379 -13.15 1.49 23.50
CA GLN A 379 -14.17 0.91 22.64
C GLN A 379 -13.58 -0.12 21.66
N VAL A 380 -12.50 0.22 20.95
CA VAL A 380 -11.83 -0.70 20.02
C VAL A 380 -11.37 -1.96 20.77
N ARG A 381 -10.77 -1.81 21.96
CA ARG A 381 -10.37 -2.96 22.78
C ARG A 381 -11.55 -3.85 23.14
N ALA A 382 -12.70 -3.26 23.51
CA ALA A 382 -13.89 -4.04 23.83
C ALA A 382 -14.40 -4.85 22.62
N VAL A 383 -14.39 -4.28 21.42
CA VAL A 383 -14.72 -4.98 20.17
C VAL A 383 -13.78 -6.17 19.96
N MET A 384 -12.48 -5.95 20.08
CA MET A 384 -11.47 -7.00 19.89
C MET A 384 -11.60 -8.12 20.94
N ASP A 385 -11.75 -7.75 22.22
CA ASP A 385 -11.90 -8.73 23.32
C ASP A 385 -13.18 -9.56 23.14
N ASN A 386 -14.31 -8.96 22.76
CA ASN A 386 -15.56 -9.65 22.50
C ASN A 386 -15.49 -10.62 21.32
N ALA A 387 -14.71 -10.27 20.30
CA ALA A 387 -14.47 -11.12 19.13
C ALA A 387 -13.31 -12.12 19.34
N ASN A 388 -12.71 -12.16 20.53
CA ASN A 388 -11.53 -12.99 20.83
C ASN A 388 -10.35 -12.72 19.87
N ILE A 389 -10.13 -11.46 19.49
CA ILE A 389 -9.01 -11.04 18.65
C ILE A 389 -7.76 -10.83 19.52
N HIS A 390 -6.64 -11.37 19.07
CA HIS A 390 -5.34 -11.08 19.66
C HIS A 390 -4.79 -9.76 19.10
N TYR A 391 -4.47 -8.85 19.98
CA TYR A 391 -3.91 -7.54 19.62
C TYR A 391 -2.76 -7.14 20.54
N GLN A 392 -1.94 -6.25 20.06
CA GLN A 392 -0.84 -5.62 20.78
C GLN A 392 -0.89 -4.10 20.58
N THR A 393 -0.19 -3.36 21.43
CA THR A 393 -0.05 -1.91 21.30
C THR A 393 1.42 -1.58 21.13
N ALA A 394 1.73 -0.66 20.21
CA ALA A 394 3.10 -0.32 19.90
C ALA A 394 3.28 1.17 19.60
N GLU A 395 4.53 1.58 19.62
CA GLU A 395 5.06 2.83 19.07
C GLU A 395 6.16 2.50 18.06
N LEU A 396 6.45 3.41 17.16
CA LEU A 396 7.47 3.23 16.14
C LEU A 396 8.86 3.56 16.71
N GLY A 397 9.47 2.56 17.35
CA GLY A 397 10.82 2.67 17.91
C GLY A 397 10.91 3.46 19.21
N ARG A 398 12.14 3.83 19.60
CA ARG A 398 12.38 4.71 20.74
C ARG A 398 12.03 6.16 20.38
N VAL A 399 11.58 6.93 21.38
CA VAL A 399 11.04 8.30 21.23
C VAL A 399 11.92 9.23 20.37
N ASP A 400 13.23 9.25 20.57
CA ASP A 400 14.14 10.12 19.81
C ASP A 400 14.68 9.50 18.50
N GLN A 401 14.41 8.23 18.25
CA GLN A 401 14.94 7.47 17.10
C GLN A 401 13.87 7.10 16.08
N GLY A 402 12.67 6.84 16.56
CA GLY A 402 11.56 6.41 15.74
C GLY A 402 10.64 7.58 15.33
N GLY A 403 9.66 7.26 14.55
CA GLY A 403 8.60 8.18 14.15
C GLY A 403 8.31 8.08 12.67
N GLY A 404 7.03 8.25 12.33
CA GLY A 404 6.48 8.31 11.00
C GLY A 404 5.06 8.84 11.06
N GLY A 405 4.54 9.39 9.97
CA GLY A 405 3.14 9.77 9.81
C GLY A 405 2.36 8.61 9.21
N THR A 406 1.05 8.71 9.25
CA THR A 406 0.08 7.84 8.59
C THR A 406 -1.08 8.69 8.11
N ILE A 407 -2.04 8.13 7.37
CA ILE A 407 -3.24 8.87 6.96
C ILE A 407 -4.18 9.21 8.13
N ALA A 408 -3.95 8.69 9.32
CA ALA A 408 -4.85 8.85 10.48
C ALA A 408 -5.13 10.31 10.85
N TYR A 409 -4.11 11.17 10.88
CA TYR A 409 -4.28 12.57 11.24
C TYR A 409 -5.13 13.34 10.21
N ILE A 410 -5.14 12.90 8.95
CA ILE A 410 -5.88 13.54 7.87
C ILE A 410 -7.38 13.36 8.08
N LEU A 411 -7.79 12.12 8.37
CA LEU A 411 -9.19 11.79 8.63
C LEU A 411 -9.65 12.34 10.00
N GLY A 412 -8.73 12.40 10.97
CA GLY A 412 -8.96 13.04 12.27
C GLY A 412 -9.36 14.53 12.16
N ASN A 413 -8.93 15.22 11.09
CA ASN A 413 -9.34 16.61 10.81
C ASN A 413 -10.85 16.79 10.57
N TYR A 414 -11.57 15.71 10.28
CA TYR A 414 -13.03 15.71 10.20
C TYR A 414 -13.73 15.53 11.55
N ASN A 415 -12.99 15.55 12.66
CA ASN A 415 -13.44 15.25 14.03
C ASN A 415 -13.93 13.81 14.21
N MET A 416 -13.53 12.87 13.34
CA MET A 416 -13.85 11.46 13.56
C MET A 416 -12.86 10.82 14.52
N ASP A 417 -13.31 9.78 15.22
CA ASP A 417 -12.46 8.94 16.03
C ASP A 417 -11.59 8.05 15.11
N VAL A 418 -10.26 8.17 15.22
CA VAL A 418 -9.30 7.41 14.42
C VAL A 418 -8.21 6.82 15.30
N ILE A 419 -7.81 5.58 15.04
CA ILE A 419 -6.62 4.94 15.60
C ILE A 419 -5.91 4.15 14.50
N ASP A 420 -4.58 4.15 14.53
CA ASP A 420 -3.79 3.30 13.63
C ASP A 420 -3.86 1.84 14.09
N ALA A 421 -4.13 0.96 13.13
CA ALA A 421 -4.41 -0.45 13.39
C ALA A 421 -3.97 -1.34 12.22
N GLY A 422 -2.79 -1.95 12.31
CA GLY A 422 -2.23 -2.71 11.20
C GLY A 422 -1.40 -3.91 11.60
N ILE A 423 -0.46 -4.27 10.77
CA ILE A 423 0.30 -5.52 10.83
C ILE A 423 1.78 -5.20 11.10
N ALA A 424 2.42 -5.98 11.97
CA ALA A 424 3.85 -5.87 12.21
C ALA A 424 4.64 -6.32 10.97
N VAL A 425 5.53 -5.46 10.47
CA VAL A 425 6.37 -5.73 9.30
C VAL A 425 7.85 -5.59 9.63
N LEU A 426 8.68 -6.43 9.06
CA LEU A 426 10.14 -6.27 9.05
C LEU A 426 10.60 -5.76 7.69
N ASN A 427 11.74 -5.06 7.68
CA ASN A 427 12.35 -4.49 6.48
C ASN A 427 11.47 -3.44 5.76
N MET A 428 10.62 -2.73 6.48
CA MET A 428 9.76 -1.67 5.94
C MET A 428 10.54 -0.79 4.93
N HIS A 429 9.95 -0.51 3.78
CA HIS A 429 10.53 0.24 2.64
C HIS A 429 11.70 -0.45 1.91
N ALA A 430 12.05 -1.69 2.26
CA ALA A 430 13.03 -2.45 1.48
C ALA A 430 12.38 -3.14 0.26
N PRO A 431 13.17 -3.53 -0.75
CA PRO A 431 12.67 -4.33 -1.88
C PRO A 431 12.00 -5.65 -1.48
N MET A 432 12.32 -6.15 -0.29
CA MET A 432 11.73 -7.35 0.30
C MET A 432 11.40 -7.10 1.77
N GLU A 433 10.13 -7.07 2.06
CA GLU A 433 9.57 -6.94 3.40
C GLU A 433 9.02 -8.29 3.88
N ILE A 434 8.74 -8.42 5.18
CA ILE A 434 8.34 -9.69 5.79
C ILE A 434 7.21 -9.46 6.78
N VAL A 435 6.13 -10.25 6.66
CA VAL A 435 5.01 -10.30 7.61
C VAL A 435 4.75 -11.71 8.09
N SER A 436 4.15 -11.86 9.27
CA SER A 436 3.71 -13.17 9.78
C SER A 436 2.32 -13.51 9.24
N LYS A 437 2.16 -14.71 8.69
CA LYS A 437 0.87 -15.18 8.13
C LYS A 437 -0.26 -15.14 9.14
N VAL A 438 0.01 -15.46 10.39
CA VAL A 438 -1.01 -15.46 11.44
C VAL A 438 -1.46 -14.04 11.77
N ASP A 439 -0.56 -13.03 11.69
CA ASP A 439 -0.92 -11.64 11.93
C ASP A 439 -1.79 -11.09 10.80
N VAL A 440 -1.49 -11.48 9.55
CA VAL A 440 -2.32 -11.14 8.38
C VAL A 440 -3.74 -11.67 8.55
N TYR A 441 -3.87 -12.95 8.92
CA TYR A 441 -5.18 -13.57 9.12
C TYR A 441 -5.93 -13.00 10.34
N GLU A 442 -5.24 -12.76 11.45
CA GLU A 442 -5.84 -12.16 12.66
C GLU A 442 -6.33 -10.73 12.40
N THR A 443 -5.57 -9.95 11.62
CA THR A 443 -5.95 -8.59 11.22
C THR A 443 -7.20 -8.59 10.34
N TYR A 444 -7.30 -9.51 9.38
CA TYR A 444 -8.53 -9.71 8.61
C TYR A 444 -9.74 -9.99 9.53
N GLN A 445 -9.60 -10.86 10.53
CA GLN A 445 -10.67 -11.14 11.50
C GLN A 445 -11.00 -9.92 12.36
N ALA A 446 -9.97 -9.16 12.78
CA ALA A 446 -10.13 -7.93 13.54
C ALA A 446 -10.92 -6.86 12.76
N TYR A 447 -10.62 -6.69 11.49
CA TYR A 447 -11.31 -5.74 10.63
C TYR A 447 -12.78 -6.12 10.41
N LYS A 448 -13.08 -7.41 10.24
CA LYS A 448 -14.48 -7.88 10.18
C LYS A 448 -15.23 -7.60 11.49
N ALA A 449 -14.59 -7.86 12.63
CA ALA A 449 -15.20 -7.57 13.94
C ALA A 449 -15.48 -6.07 14.10
N PHE A 450 -14.54 -5.21 13.68
CA PHE A 450 -14.72 -3.76 13.74
C PHE A 450 -15.87 -3.26 12.84
N LEU A 451 -15.96 -3.72 11.60
CA LEU A 451 -17.05 -3.33 10.70
C LEU A 451 -18.42 -3.76 11.21
N LYS A 452 -18.49 -4.84 11.98
CA LYS A 452 -19.73 -5.38 12.51
C LYS A 452 -20.16 -4.74 13.83
N ASP A 453 -19.24 -4.59 14.79
CA ASP A 453 -19.56 -4.43 16.23
C ASP A 453 -19.05 -3.08 16.83
N ALA A 454 -18.39 -2.19 16.06
CA ALA A 454 -17.81 -0.93 16.56
C ALA A 454 -18.84 0.22 16.70
#